data_661a5f580e3a6c01547d678bdc859007
#
_entry.id   661a5f580e3a6c01547d678bdc859007
#
_cell.length_a   1.000
_cell.length_b   1.000
_cell.length_c   1.000
_cell.angle_alpha   90.00
_cell.angle_beta   90.00
_cell.angle_gamma   90.00
#
_symmetry.space_group_name_H-M   'P 1'
#
loop_
_entity.id
_entity.type
_entity.pdbx_description
1 polymer ?
#
loop_
_entity_poly.entity_id
_entity_poly.type
_entity_poly.pdbx_seq_one_letter_code
_entity_poly.pdbx_strand_id
1 'polypeptide(L)'
;MTAIFTEALQPAQGFMFDLDGTLILSDKALGGYTLLPGAIELLTELETRGIPFLALTNGSAYPATQQAPRLRALGLPISDAHLFTPNSVAAQIFKDRGFARVLVLGTQGVADALTADGIETVFPGEEGADMTDAVYVAWHPECSMTDIHAACDAVLKGAAFFTASDVPFFASKSGRAFGYSCAISGAIARVTGQEPQVTGKPSIHAMRFVATKLGVPMESVVVIGDDPKVETEMARLGGAMGIGVTTGTTSAAEWAACPPERRPHRVIDGLGEIRTLGLV
;
A
#
# COMPACT_ATOMS: atom_id res chain seq x y z
N MET A 1 9.58 8.39 -26.29
CA MET A 1 8.29 8.54 -27.02
C MET A 1 7.19 8.19 -26.04
N THR A 2 6.57 9.20 -25.45
CA THR A 2 5.50 9.03 -24.45
C THR A 2 4.29 8.42 -25.14
N ALA A 3 3.87 7.23 -24.71
CA ALA A 3 2.66 6.61 -25.23
C ALA A 3 1.44 7.42 -24.73
N ILE A 4 0.82 8.18 -25.64
CA ILE A 4 -0.35 9.02 -25.33
C ILE A 4 -1.58 8.16 -25.49
N PHE A 5 -2.26 7.84 -24.40
CA PHE A 5 -3.62 7.31 -24.42
C PHE A 5 -4.59 8.50 -24.44
N THR A 6 -5.49 8.54 -25.42
CA THR A 6 -6.27 9.72 -25.83
C THR A 6 -7.50 10.04 -24.99
N GLU A 7 -7.57 9.67 -23.73
CA GLU A 7 -8.60 10.19 -22.83
C GLU A 7 -8.16 11.54 -22.26
N ALA A 8 -9.06 12.52 -22.29
CA ALA A 8 -8.82 13.82 -21.67
C ALA A 8 -8.60 13.61 -20.18
N LEU A 9 -7.46 14.11 -19.66
CA LEU A 9 -7.16 14.04 -18.24
C LEU A 9 -8.18 14.92 -17.50
N GLN A 10 -8.89 14.35 -16.54
CA GLN A 10 -9.73 15.11 -15.62
C GLN A 10 -8.83 15.90 -14.66
N PRO A 11 -9.25 17.08 -14.18
CA PRO A 11 -8.50 17.80 -13.19
C PRO A 11 -8.28 16.96 -11.93
N ALA A 12 -7.02 16.80 -11.51
CA ALA A 12 -6.67 16.12 -10.29
C ALA A 12 -7.15 16.94 -9.08
N GLN A 13 -7.86 16.30 -8.15
CA GLN A 13 -8.23 16.92 -6.86
C GLN A 13 -7.36 16.44 -5.73
N GLY A 14 -6.64 15.32 -5.91
CA GLY A 14 -5.71 14.78 -4.94
C GLY A 14 -4.78 13.75 -5.55
N PHE A 15 -3.62 13.56 -4.92
CA PHE A 15 -2.57 12.67 -5.40
C PHE A 15 -2.26 11.56 -4.40
N MET A 16 -2.18 10.34 -4.90
CA MET A 16 -1.63 9.20 -4.19
C MET A 16 -0.34 8.76 -4.88
N PHE A 17 0.73 8.70 -4.11
CA PHE A 17 2.03 8.22 -4.57
C PHE A 17 2.33 6.86 -3.97
N ASP A 18 2.87 5.94 -4.78
CA ASP A 18 3.66 4.86 -4.23
C ASP A 18 4.96 5.42 -3.64
N LEU A 19 5.61 4.63 -2.79
CA LEU A 19 6.83 5.05 -2.12
C LEU A 19 8.08 4.55 -2.84
N ASP A 20 8.27 3.22 -2.90
CA ASP A 20 9.45 2.57 -3.48
C ASP A 20 9.38 2.51 -5.01
N GLY A 21 10.37 3.08 -5.69
CA GLY A 21 10.38 3.20 -7.15
C GLY A 21 9.68 4.46 -7.67
N THR A 22 9.00 5.20 -6.80
CA THR A 22 8.24 6.41 -7.15
C THR A 22 8.77 7.66 -6.46
N LEU A 23 8.76 7.72 -5.14
CA LEU A 23 9.33 8.83 -4.35
C LEU A 23 10.76 8.57 -3.93
N ILE A 24 11.08 7.30 -3.65
CA ILE A 24 12.37 6.85 -3.15
C ILE A 24 12.79 5.53 -3.81
N LEU A 25 14.07 5.19 -3.62
CA LEU A 25 14.55 3.81 -3.69
C LEU A 25 15.02 3.41 -2.29
N SER A 26 14.42 2.34 -1.74
CA SER A 26 14.86 1.83 -0.45
C SER A 26 16.05 0.89 -0.59
N ASP A 27 17.00 1.02 0.34
CA ASP A 27 17.97 -0.03 0.60
C ASP A 27 17.33 -1.05 1.57
N LYS A 28 17.07 -2.25 1.08
CA LYS A 28 16.34 -3.29 1.86
C LYS A 28 17.09 -3.80 3.08
N ALA A 29 18.34 -3.44 3.25
CA ALA A 29 19.07 -3.65 4.50
C ALA A 29 18.62 -2.69 5.63
N LEU A 30 17.49 -1.97 5.45
CA LEU A 30 16.91 -1.02 6.42
C LEU A 30 17.81 0.17 6.78
N GLY A 31 18.82 0.46 5.97
CA GLY A 31 19.82 1.47 6.26
C GLY A 31 19.67 2.78 5.52
N GLY A 32 19.06 2.80 4.35
CA GLY A 32 19.05 4.01 3.54
C GLY A 32 17.90 4.11 2.55
N TYR A 33 17.36 5.30 2.42
CA TYR A 33 16.50 5.70 1.31
C TYR A 33 17.28 6.64 0.42
N THR A 34 17.12 6.52 -0.89
CA THR A 34 17.60 7.50 -1.87
C THR A 34 16.39 8.16 -2.50
N LEU A 35 16.30 9.49 -2.41
CA LEU A 35 15.21 10.24 -3.04
C LEU A 35 15.32 10.15 -4.56
N LEU A 36 14.19 9.99 -5.22
CA LEU A 36 14.10 10.04 -6.67
C LEU A 36 13.96 11.49 -7.15
N PRO A 37 14.51 11.81 -8.35
CA PRO A 37 14.48 13.17 -8.89
C PRO A 37 13.04 13.69 -9.05
N GLY A 38 12.82 14.94 -8.65
CA GLY A 38 11.52 15.62 -8.73
C GLY A 38 10.58 15.36 -7.56
N ALA A 39 10.92 14.45 -6.64
CA ALA A 39 10.04 14.12 -5.51
C ALA A 39 9.86 15.29 -4.54
N ILE A 40 10.96 15.94 -4.13
CA ILE A 40 10.90 17.10 -3.22
C ILE A 40 10.13 18.25 -3.87
N GLU A 41 10.53 18.59 -5.11
CA GLU A 41 9.96 19.72 -5.84
C GLU A 41 8.45 19.56 -6.06
N LEU A 42 8.00 18.36 -6.43
CA LEU A 42 6.59 18.08 -6.68
C LEU A 42 5.78 18.15 -5.38
N LEU A 43 6.20 17.46 -4.32
CA LEU A 43 5.44 17.44 -3.07
C LEU A 43 5.42 18.84 -2.42
N THR A 44 6.52 19.62 -2.51
CA THR A 44 6.55 21.01 -2.05
C THR A 44 5.57 21.90 -2.82
N GLU A 45 5.44 21.69 -4.13
CA GLU A 45 4.48 22.42 -4.95
C GLU A 45 3.04 22.06 -4.59
N LEU A 46 2.73 20.77 -4.41
CA LEU A 46 1.40 20.31 -3.99
C LEU A 46 1.01 20.95 -2.64
N GLU A 47 1.94 20.92 -1.67
CA GLU A 47 1.73 21.53 -0.35
C GLU A 47 1.50 23.04 -0.47
N THR A 48 2.33 23.75 -1.24
CA THR A 48 2.23 25.21 -1.42
C THR A 48 0.90 25.60 -2.08
N ARG A 49 0.40 24.79 -2.98
CA ARG A 49 -0.87 25.02 -3.69
C ARG A 49 -2.11 24.49 -2.93
N GLY A 50 -1.89 23.85 -1.77
CA GLY A 50 -2.98 23.24 -1.00
C GLY A 50 -3.67 22.08 -1.69
N ILE A 51 -2.96 21.39 -2.59
CA ILE A 51 -3.49 20.20 -3.27
C ILE A 51 -3.20 18.99 -2.37
N PRO A 52 -4.22 18.24 -1.93
CA PRO A 52 -4.04 17.14 -1.01
C PRO A 52 -3.27 16.00 -1.67
N PHE A 53 -2.32 15.43 -0.92
CA PHE A 53 -1.56 14.26 -1.35
C PHE A 53 -1.25 13.34 -0.18
N LEU A 54 -0.98 12.07 -0.50
CA LEU A 54 -0.46 11.09 0.43
C LEU A 54 0.44 10.07 -0.29
N ALA A 55 1.27 9.37 0.49
CA ALA A 55 2.00 8.20 0.05
C ALA A 55 1.42 6.93 0.70
N LEU A 56 1.23 5.88 -0.08
CA LEU A 56 0.79 4.57 0.38
C LEU A 56 1.77 3.49 -0.09
N THR A 57 2.48 2.89 0.85
CA THR A 57 3.37 1.74 0.58
C THR A 57 2.68 0.42 0.88
N ASN A 58 3.14 -0.69 0.27
CA ASN A 58 2.74 -2.06 0.65
C ASN A 58 3.62 -2.65 1.76
N GLY A 59 4.61 -1.89 2.26
CA GLY A 59 5.42 -2.30 3.40
C GLY A 59 4.61 -2.28 4.69
N SER A 60 4.38 -3.44 5.30
CA SER A 60 3.59 -3.60 6.54
C SER A 60 4.43 -3.89 7.79
N ALA A 61 5.76 -4.06 7.65
CA ALA A 61 6.64 -4.45 8.76
C ALA A 61 6.74 -3.41 9.89
N TYR A 62 6.60 -2.14 9.55
CA TYR A 62 6.75 -1.01 10.47
C TYR A 62 5.58 -0.03 10.35
N PRO A 63 5.19 0.64 11.44
CA PRO A 63 4.19 1.69 11.39
C PRO A 63 4.72 2.90 10.58
N ALA A 64 3.81 3.63 9.94
CA ALA A 64 4.12 4.83 9.17
C ALA A 64 4.86 5.88 10.02
N THR A 65 4.54 5.98 11.31
CA THR A 65 5.17 6.88 12.28
C THR A 65 6.67 6.62 12.50
N GLN A 66 7.17 5.43 12.19
CA GLN A 66 8.61 5.12 12.21
C GLN A 66 9.29 5.45 10.89
N GLN A 67 8.56 5.41 9.77
CA GLN A 67 9.13 5.65 8.43
C GLN A 67 9.13 7.13 8.06
N ALA A 68 8.06 7.87 8.34
CA ALA A 68 7.92 9.27 7.96
C ALA A 68 9.05 10.17 8.49
N PRO A 69 9.53 10.05 9.75
CA PRO A 69 10.68 10.83 10.22
C PRO A 69 11.96 10.60 9.44
N ARG A 70 12.20 9.36 8.97
CA ARG A 70 13.38 9.02 8.16
C ARG A 70 13.32 9.69 6.78
N LEU A 71 12.14 9.73 6.17
CA LEU A 71 11.92 10.39 4.88
C LEU A 71 12.07 11.91 5.01
N ARG A 72 11.55 12.51 6.09
CA ARG A 72 11.75 13.94 6.40
C ARG A 72 13.22 14.30 6.60
N ALA A 73 13.99 13.44 7.23
CA ALA A 73 15.43 13.65 7.43
C ALA A 73 16.21 13.71 6.09
N LEU A 74 15.67 13.16 5.01
CA LEU A 74 16.20 13.27 3.66
C LEU A 74 15.72 14.52 2.91
N GLY A 75 14.81 15.30 3.50
CA GLY A 75 14.25 16.51 2.90
C GLY A 75 12.91 16.30 2.18
N LEU A 76 12.32 15.10 2.22
CA LEU A 76 11.00 14.88 1.61
C LEU A 76 9.92 15.57 2.47
N PRO A 77 9.08 16.47 1.91
CA PRO A 77 8.04 17.19 2.66
C PRO A 77 6.84 16.27 2.91
N ILE A 78 7.03 15.29 3.80
CA ILE A 78 6.02 14.32 4.17
C ILE A 78 5.82 14.30 5.69
N SER A 79 4.61 14.56 6.14
CA SER A 79 4.24 14.47 7.56
C SER A 79 3.76 13.06 7.91
N ASP A 80 3.55 12.79 9.20
CA ASP A 80 2.97 11.52 9.65
C ASP A 80 1.53 11.33 9.12
N ALA A 81 0.85 12.43 8.76
CA ALA A 81 -0.47 12.39 8.12
C ALA A 81 -0.43 12.14 6.61
N HIS A 82 0.76 12.10 6.00
CA HIS A 82 0.92 11.88 4.57
C HIS A 82 1.43 10.47 4.22
N LEU A 83 1.86 9.66 5.19
CA LEU A 83 2.38 8.31 4.92
C LEU A 83 1.47 7.26 5.55
N PHE A 84 1.09 6.29 4.74
CA PHE A 84 0.21 5.20 5.14
C PHE A 84 0.73 3.83 4.68
N THR A 85 0.28 2.80 5.37
CA THR A 85 0.65 1.40 5.14
C THR A 85 -0.63 0.55 5.07
N PRO A 86 -0.55 -0.72 4.67
CA PRO A 86 -1.70 -1.64 4.76
C PRO A 86 -2.30 -1.74 6.16
N ASN A 87 -1.47 -1.55 7.22
CA ASN A 87 -1.93 -1.55 8.60
C ASN A 87 -2.87 -0.36 8.88
N SER A 88 -2.58 0.81 8.30
CA SER A 88 -3.45 2.00 8.41
C SER A 88 -4.83 1.77 7.77
N VAL A 89 -4.82 1.10 6.62
CA VAL A 89 -6.07 0.73 5.91
C VAL A 89 -6.84 -0.31 6.72
N ALA A 90 -6.15 -1.33 7.24
CA ALA A 90 -6.75 -2.35 8.10
C ALA A 90 -7.39 -1.74 9.34
N ALA A 91 -6.67 -0.86 10.06
CA ALA A 91 -7.19 -0.19 11.26
C ALA A 91 -8.47 0.61 10.98
N GLN A 92 -8.51 1.33 9.86
CA GLN A 92 -9.72 2.06 9.46
C GLN A 92 -10.90 1.10 9.20
N ILE A 93 -10.67 0.00 8.47
CA ILE A 93 -11.70 -1.01 8.20
C ILE A 93 -12.21 -1.63 9.50
N PHE A 94 -11.31 -1.95 10.44
CA PHE A 94 -11.67 -2.56 11.72
C PHE A 94 -12.51 -1.62 12.57
N LYS A 95 -12.15 -0.34 12.64
CA LYS A 95 -12.96 0.69 13.29
C LYS A 95 -14.35 0.83 12.67
N ASP A 96 -14.41 0.92 11.34
CA ASP A 96 -15.68 1.09 10.60
C ASP A 96 -16.62 -0.11 10.80
N ARG A 97 -16.07 -1.31 11.02
CA ARG A 97 -16.82 -2.54 11.29
C ARG A 97 -17.10 -2.80 12.77
N GLY A 98 -16.55 -1.98 13.66
CA GLY A 98 -16.67 -2.15 15.11
C GLY A 98 -15.90 -3.36 15.65
N PHE A 99 -14.82 -3.79 14.96
CA PHE A 99 -13.96 -4.87 15.43
C PHE A 99 -13.10 -4.35 16.58
N ALA A 100 -13.18 -5.01 17.73
CA ALA A 100 -12.47 -4.63 18.95
C ALA A 100 -11.15 -5.38 19.09
N ARG A 101 -11.14 -6.68 18.77
CA ARG A 101 -9.99 -7.57 18.98
C ARG A 101 -9.60 -8.28 17.67
N VAL A 102 -8.29 -8.24 17.34
CA VAL A 102 -7.75 -8.80 16.09
C VAL A 102 -6.58 -9.76 16.40
N LEU A 103 -6.69 -10.99 15.86
CA LEU A 103 -5.58 -11.94 15.85
C LEU A 103 -4.57 -11.50 14.77
N VAL A 104 -3.35 -11.19 15.17
CA VAL A 104 -2.30 -10.70 14.27
C VAL A 104 -1.29 -11.80 13.97
N LEU A 105 -1.15 -12.15 12.69
CA LEU A 105 -0.01 -12.88 12.16
C LEU A 105 0.94 -11.86 11.54
N GLY A 106 1.82 -11.31 12.36
CA GLY A 106 2.74 -10.23 12.00
C GLY A 106 3.78 -10.00 13.07
N THR A 107 4.71 -9.07 12.82
CA THR A 107 5.66 -8.62 13.83
C THR A 107 4.99 -7.69 14.84
N GLN A 108 5.71 -7.40 15.95
CA GLN A 108 5.27 -6.39 16.92
C GLN A 108 4.95 -5.04 16.27
N GLY A 109 5.72 -4.62 15.25
CA GLY A 109 5.45 -3.37 14.54
C GLY A 109 4.11 -3.34 13.79
N VAL A 110 3.57 -4.49 13.40
CA VAL A 110 2.19 -4.61 12.85
C VAL A 110 1.17 -4.40 13.95
N ALA A 111 1.34 -5.07 15.10
CA ALA A 111 0.46 -4.93 16.26
C ALA A 111 0.46 -3.48 16.80
N ASP A 112 1.63 -2.89 16.94
CA ASP A 112 1.80 -1.50 17.40
C ASP A 112 1.03 -0.51 16.51
N ALA A 113 1.06 -0.72 15.19
CA ALA A 113 0.32 0.13 14.25
C ALA A 113 -1.19 0.05 14.45
N LEU A 114 -1.75 -1.13 14.72
CA LEU A 114 -3.17 -1.32 14.98
C LEU A 114 -3.56 -0.80 16.36
N THR A 115 -2.73 -1.07 17.38
CA THR A 115 -2.95 -0.64 18.76
C THR A 115 -2.92 0.88 18.89
N ALA A 116 -2.04 1.57 18.16
CA ALA A 116 -2.03 3.04 18.10
C ALA A 116 -3.35 3.63 17.58
N ASP A 117 -4.08 2.86 16.80
CA ASP A 117 -5.40 3.18 16.29
C ASP A 117 -6.57 2.69 17.18
N GLY A 118 -6.26 2.12 18.36
CA GLY A 118 -7.24 1.70 19.36
C GLY A 118 -7.83 0.30 19.13
N ILE A 119 -7.19 -0.53 18.30
CA ILE A 119 -7.58 -1.92 18.09
C ILE A 119 -6.80 -2.81 19.06
N GLU A 120 -7.49 -3.63 19.84
CA GLU A 120 -6.83 -4.65 20.66
C GLU A 120 -6.23 -5.75 19.76
N THR A 121 -4.95 -6.03 19.94
CA THR A 121 -4.25 -7.05 19.15
C THR A 121 -3.82 -8.19 20.06
N VAL A 122 -3.95 -9.41 19.56
CA VAL A 122 -3.48 -10.63 20.21
C VAL A 122 -2.68 -11.46 19.22
N PHE A 123 -1.66 -12.16 19.72
CA PHE A 123 -0.87 -13.09 18.92
C PHE A 123 -1.33 -14.53 19.12
N PRO A 124 -1.01 -15.45 18.19
CA PRO A 124 -1.25 -16.88 18.38
C PRO A 124 -0.70 -17.39 19.71
N GLY A 125 -1.52 -18.11 20.47
CA GLY A 125 -1.15 -18.66 21.77
C GLY A 125 -1.37 -17.73 22.97
N GLU A 126 -1.71 -16.48 22.77
CA GLU A 126 -2.10 -15.57 23.85
C GLU A 126 -3.56 -15.80 24.28
N GLU A 127 -3.89 -15.36 25.49
CA GLU A 127 -5.26 -15.42 26.00
C GLU A 127 -6.20 -14.60 25.13
N GLY A 128 -7.33 -15.18 24.71
CA GLY A 128 -8.32 -14.54 23.85
C GLY A 128 -8.03 -14.63 22.34
N ALA A 129 -6.95 -15.29 21.93
CA ALA A 129 -6.62 -15.49 20.52
C ALA A 129 -7.71 -16.28 19.75
N ASP A 130 -8.52 -17.07 20.43
CA ASP A 130 -9.62 -17.82 19.87
C ASP A 130 -10.98 -17.08 19.87
N MET A 131 -11.02 -15.87 20.41
CA MET A 131 -12.19 -14.99 20.49
C MET A 131 -11.89 -13.63 19.85
N THR A 132 -11.63 -13.63 18.55
CA THR A 132 -11.26 -12.42 17.79
C THR A 132 -12.29 -12.11 16.72
N ASP A 133 -12.49 -10.82 16.44
CA ASP A 133 -13.40 -10.33 15.38
C ASP A 133 -12.81 -10.53 14.00
N ALA A 134 -11.47 -10.47 13.92
CA ALA A 134 -10.76 -10.64 12.68
C ALA A 134 -9.39 -11.31 12.86
N VAL A 135 -8.91 -11.93 11.78
CA VAL A 135 -7.53 -12.38 11.58
C VAL A 135 -6.88 -11.43 10.57
N TYR A 136 -5.73 -10.87 10.93
CA TYR A 136 -4.95 -10.00 10.06
C TYR A 136 -3.56 -10.57 9.83
N VAL A 137 -3.26 -10.91 8.58
CA VAL A 137 -1.95 -11.41 8.13
C VAL A 137 -1.14 -10.29 7.50
N ALA A 138 0.03 -10.01 8.06
CA ALA A 138 0.93 -8.98 7.55
C ALA A 138 2.37 -9.51 7.45
N TRP A 139 3.37 -8.66 7.58
CA TRP A 139 4.78 -9.06 7.54
C TRP A 139 5.13 -9.97 8.73
N HIS A 140 5.39 -11.24 8.46
CA HIS A 140 5.70 -12.24 9.50
C HIS A 140 6.72 -13.28 9.01
N PRO A 141 8.03 -12.95 8.98
CA PRO A 141 9.06 -13.86 8.47
C PRO A 141 9.26 -15.12 9.32
N GLU A 142 8.87 -15.08 10.60
CA GLU A 142 9.02 -16.19 11.56
C GLU A 142 7.71 -16.96 11.78
N CYS A 143 6.69 -16.80 10.92
CA CYS A 143 5.41 -17.47 11.04
C CYS A 143 5.57 -18.99 11.09
N SER A 144 5.03 -19.60 12.12
CA SER A 144 5.04 -21.04 12.32
C SER A 144 3.75 -21.71 11.82
N MET A 145 3.78 -23.04 11.69
CA MET A 145 2.56 -23.81 11.41
C MET A 145 1.55 -23.74 12.56
N THR A 146 1.99 -23.49 13.79
CA THR A 146 1.13 -23.28 14.95
C THR A 146 0.34 -21.97 14.81
N ASP A 147 0.99 -20.91 14.31
CA ASP A 147 0.33 -19.62 14.07
C ASP A 147 -0.72 -19.73 12.97
N ILE A 148 -0.40 -20.44 11.88
CA ILE A 148 -1.35 -20.72 10.79
C ILE A 148 -2.54 -21.52 11.32
N HIS A 149 -2.32 -22.52 12.18
CA HIS A 149 -3.38 -23.31 12.79
C HIS A 149 -4.32 -22.44 13.63
N ALA A 150 -3.78 -21.59 14.51
CA ALA A 150 -4.58 -20.69 15.33
C ALA A 150 -5.42 -19.72 14.47
N ALA A 151 -4.85 -19.20 13.39
CA ALA A 151 -5.55 -18.35 12.44
C ALA A 151 -6.67 -19.11 11.71
N CYS A 152 -6.43 -20.36 11.27
CA CYS A 152 -7.46 -21.19 10.66
C CYS A 152 -8.63 -21.44 11.62
N ASP A 153 -8.34 -21.74 12.88
CA ASP A 153 -9.37 -21.96 13.91
C ASP A 153 -10.22 -20.70 14.12
N ALA A 154 -9.61 -19.52 14.20
CA ALA A 154 -10.31 -18.26 14.34
C ALA A 154 -11.20 -17.97 13.12
N VAL A 155 -10.69 -18.14 11.90
CA VAL A 155 -11.44 -17.95 10.66
C VAL A 155 -12.62 -18.94 10.57
N LEU A 156 -12.42 -20.21 10.90
CA LEU A 156 -13.47 -21.22 10.89
C LEU A 156 -14.54 -20.98 11.97
N LYS A 157 -14.20 -20.30 13.07
CA LYS A 157 -15.14 -19.82 14.09
C LYS A 157 -15.89 -18.55 13.69
N GLY A 158 -15.56 -17.95 12.56
CA GLY A 158 -16.28 -16.79 12.00
C GLY A 158 -15.54 -15.45 12.07
N ALA A 159 -14.27 -15.42 12.52
CA ALA A 159 -13.46 -14.22 12.44
C ALA A 159 -13.29 -13.78 10.97
N ALA A 160 -13.41 -12.49 10.71
CA ALA A 160 -13.21 -11.95 9.37
C ALA A 160 -11.73 -12.06 8.96
N PHE A 161 -11.46 -12.39 7.69
CA PHE A 161 -10.11 -12.70 7.24
C PHE A 161 -9.53 -11.59 6.37
N PHE A 162 -8.34 -11.09 6.75
CA PHE A 162 -7.63 -10.00 6.07
C PHE A 162 -6.16 -10.31 5.86
N THR A 163 -5.59 -9.71 4.81
CA THR A 163 -4.15 -9.74 4.54
C THR A 163 -3.64 -8.35 4.13
N ALA A 164 -2.42 -8.04 4.51
CA ALA A 164 -1.77 -6.78 4.14
C ALA A 164 -1.50 -6.70 2.63
N SER A 165 -1.15 -7.83 2.00
CA SER A 165 -0.87 -7.90 0.57
C SER A 165 -0.98 -9.34 0.10
N ASP A 166 -1.50 -9.53 -1.11
CA ASP A 166 -1.53 -10.79 -1.85
C ASP A 166 -0.44 -10.89 -2.93
N VAL A 167 0.48 -9.92 -2.94
CA VAL A 167 1.61 -9.91 -3.89
C VAL A 167 2.65 -10.95 -3.47
N PRO A 168 2.94 -11.95 -4.34
CA PRO A 168 3.81 -13.08 -3.96
C PRO A 168 5.29 -12.71 -3.85
N PHE A 169 5.73 -11.69 -4.59
CA PHE A 169 7.12 -11.23 -4.59
C PHE A 169 7.19 -9.71 -4.78
N PHE A 170 8.10 -9.09 -4.05
CA PHE A 170 8.43 -7.67 -4.18
C PHE A 170 9.80 -7.50 -4.87
N ALA A 171 10.01 -6.39 -5.56
CA ALA A 171 11.32 -6.02 -6.08
C ALA A 171 12.32 -5.80 -4.94
N SER A 172 13.58 -6.22 -5.16
CA SER A 172 14.67 -6.10 -4.19
C SER A 172 15.99 -5.86 -4.92
N LYS A 173 16.93 -5.11 -4.32
CA LYS A 173 18.30 -4.97 -4.85
C LYS A 173 18.98 -6.34 -5.10
N SER A 174 18.64 -7.34 -4.30
CA SER A 174 19.13 -8.71 -4.44
C SER A 174 18.26 -9.60 -5.33
N GLY A 175 17.29 -9.04 -6.05
CA GLY A 175 16.33 -9.78 -6.86
C GLY A 175 14.91 -9.73 -6.25
N ARG A 176 14.22 -10.87 -6.17
CA ARG A 176 12.86 -10.94 -5.62
C ARG A 176 12.88 -11.15 -4.11
N ALA A 177 12.14 -10.33 -3.38
CA ALA A 177 11.83 -10.56 -1.96
C ALA A 177 10.50 -11.31 -1.85
N PHE A 178 10.42 -12.22 -0.89
CA PHE A 178 9.26 -13.08 -0.67
C PHE A 178 8.10 -12.31 -0.02
N GLY A 179 6.88 -12.53 -0.52
CA GLY A 179 5.65 -11.95 0.02
C GLY A 179 5.09 -12.81 1.16
N TYR A 180 5.53 -12.58 2.39
CA TYR A 180 5.12 -13.40 3.55
C TYR A 180 3.62 -13.37 3.77
N SER A 181 2.99 -12.20 3.70
CA SER A 181 1.54 -12.08 3.89
C SER A 181 0.76 -12.88 2.84
N CYS A 182 1.17 -12.84 1.57
CA CYS A 182 0.56 -13.64 0.50
C CYS A 182 0.68 -15.15 0.77
N ALA A 183 1.87 -15.62 1.13
CA ALA A 183 2.11 -17.04 1.37
C ALA A 183 1.33 -17.56 2.59
N ILE A 184 1.34 -16.81 3.70
CA ILE A 184 0.65 -17.18 4.94
C ILE A 184 -0.86 -17.15 4.73
N SER A 185 -1.39 -16.06 4.14
CA SER A 185 -2.83 -15.96 3.87
C SER A 185 -3.31 -17.00 2.87
N GLY A 186 -2.50 -17.32 1.86
CA GLY A 186 -2.79 -18.41 0.91
C GLY A 186 -2.86 -19.78 1.58
N ALA A 187 -2.01 -20.06 2.57
CA ALA A 187 -2.09 -21.30 3.35
C ALA A 187 -3.39 -21.36 4.17
N ILE A 188 -3.77 -20.27 4.83
CA ILE A 188 -5.02 -20.18 5.60
C ILE A 188 -6.23 -20.32 4.67
N ALA A 189 -6.26 -19.61 3.54
CA ALA A 189 -7.33 -19.67 2.56
C ALA A 189 -7.52 -21.11 2.04
N ARG A 190 -6.42 -21.80 1.75
CA ARG A 190 -6.45 -23.20 1.28
C ARG A 190 -7.09 -24.17 2.29
N VAL A 191 -6.88 -23.92 3.59
CA VAL A 191 -7.41 -24.77 4.67
C VAL A 191 -8.87 -24.43 4.98
N THR A 192 -9.18 -23.13 5.07
CA THR A 192 -10.49 -22.64 5.51
C THR A 192 -11.52 -22.53 4.38
N GLY A 193 -11.06 -22.45 3.13
CA GLY A 193 -11.89 -22.15 1.97
C GLY A 193 -12.37 -20.70 1.91
N GLN A 194 -11.81 -19.81 2.74
CA GLN A 194 -12.13 -18.38 2.76
C GLN A 194 -10.97 -17.55 2.22
N GLU A 195 -11.27 -16.67 1.26
CA GLU A 195 -10.27 -15.76 0.71
C GLU A 195 -10.11 -14.52 1.60
N PRO A 196 -8.89 -14.01 1.80
CA PRO A 196 -8.66 -12.82 2.60
C PRO A 196 -9.10 -11.54 1.87
N GLN A 197 -9.56 -10.55 2.62
CA GLN A 197 -9.72 -9.19 2.13
C GLN A 197 -8.36 -8.49 2.17
N VAL A 198 -7.90 -8.01 1.01
CA VAL A 198 -6.60 -7.32 0.90
C VAL A 198 -6.74 -5.87 1.36
N THR A 199 -5.86 -5.43 2.27
CA THR A 199 -5.84 -4.05 2.79
C THR A 199 -4.83 -3.17 2.08
N GLY A 200 -3.76 -3.73 1.53
CA GLY A 200 -2.78 -3.00 0.72
C GLY A 200 -3.21 -2.81 -0.74
N LYS A 201 -2.29 -2.29 -1.54
CA LYS A 201 -2.43 -2.16 -2.99
C LYS A 201 -2.16 -3.51 -3.70
N PRO A 202 -2.89 -3.83 -4.79
CA PRO A 202 -4.09 -3.18 -5.29
C PRO A 202 -5.32 -3.65 -4.53
N SER A 203 -6.12 -2.77 -4.01
CA SER A 203 -7.43 -3.14 -3.47
C SER A 203 -8.41 -1.97 -3.49
N ILE A 204 -9.69 -2.28 -3.57
CA ILE A 204 -10.74 -1.25 -3.43
C ILE A 204 -10.75 -0.66 -2.00
N HIS A 205 -10.31 -1.41 -1.00
CA HIS A 205 -10.18 -0.93 0.37
C HIS A 205 -9.10 0.17 0.48
N ALA A 206 -7.92 -0.07 -0.12
CA ALA A 206 -6.86 0.92 -0.20
C ALA A 206 -7.33 2.17 -0.96
N MET A 207 -8.04 2.01 -2.07
CA MET A 207 -8.51 3.15 -2.87
C MET A 207 -9.55 3.99 -2.12
N ARG A 208 -10.51 3.36 -1.43
CA ARG A 208 -11.48 4.06 -0.58
C ARG A 208 -10.80 4.81 0.57
N PHE A 209 -9.82 4.18 1.21
CA PHE A 209 -9.02 4.80 2.25
C PHE A 209 -8.30 6.05 1.73
N VAL A 210 -7.63 5.95 0.58
CA VAL A 210 -6.96 7.08 -0.09
C VAL A 210 -7.92 8.23 -0.33
N ALA A 211 -9.05 7.97 -0.99
CA ALA A 211 -10.06 8.98 -1.28
C ALA A 211 -10.59 9.66 -0.01
N THR A 212 -10.87 8.88 1.03
CA THR A 212 -11.32 9.39 2.33
C THR A 212 -10.26 10.28 2.99
N LYS A 213 -8.99 9.88 2.98
CA LYS A 213 -7.89 10.66 3.59
C LYS A 213 -7.59 11.94 2.82
N LEU A 214 -7.72 11.93 1.50
CA LEU A 214 -7.58 13.11 0.65
C LEU A 214 -8.82 14.03 0.69
N GLY A 215 -9.97 13.53 1.12
CA GLY A 215 -11.23 14.27 1.12
C GLY A 215 -11.80 14.52 -0.28
N VAL A 216 -11.52 13.62 -1.25
CA VAL A 216 -11.94 13.76 -2.64
C VAL A 216 -12.63 12.48 -3.14
N PRO A 217 -13.46 12.54 -4.21
CA PRO A 217 -13.99 11.35 -4.86
C PRO A 217 -12.88 10.46 -5.42
N MET A 218 -13.07 9.14 -5.44
CA MET A 218 -12.05 8.19 -5.92
C MET A 218 -11.63 8.49 -7.37
N GLU A 219 -12.59 8.81 -8.23
CA GLU A 219 -12.37 9.14 -9.64
C GLU A 219 -11.59 10.45 -9.87
N SER A 220 -11.48 11.28 -8.84
CA SER A 220 -10.72 12.54 -8.87
C SER A 220 -9.28 12.38 -8.33
N VAL A 221 -8.90 11.17 -7.93
CA VAL A 221 -7.54 10.86 -7.46
C VAL A 221 -6.63 10.56 -8.65
N VAL A 222 -5.39 11.07 -8.58
CA VAL A 222 -4.29 10.61 -9.45
C VAL A 222 -3.43 9.65 -8.65
N VAL A 223 -3.33 8.42 -9.11
CA VAL A 223 -2.50 7.36 -8.52
C VAL A 223 -1.21 7.25 -9.33
N ILE A 224 -0.06 7.41 -8.68
CA ILE A 224 1.25 7.40 -9.32
C ILE A 224 2.08 6.27 -8.73
N GLY A 225 2.61 5.41 -9.60
CA GLY A 225 3.44 4.28 -9.17
C GLY A 225 4.20 3.61 -10.30
N ASP A 226 5.01 2.62 -9.94
CA ASP A 226 5.96 1.97 -10.84
C ASP A 226 5.54 0.53 -11.26
N ASP A 227 4.43 0.02 -10.72
CA ASP A 227 3.96 -1.35 -11.00
C ASP A 227 2.54 -1.36 -11.61
N PRO A 228 2.37 -1.86 -12.86
CA PRO A 228 1.08 -1.94 -13.52
C PRO A 228 0.07 -2.86 -12.80
N LYS A 229 0.56 -3.84 -12.02
CA LYS A 229 -0.29 -4.79 -11.28
C LYS A 229 -0.70 -4.28 -9.91
N VAL A 230 -0.14 -3.17 -9.47
CA VAL A 230 -0.36 -2.60 -8.14
C VAL A 230 -1.06 -1.24 -8.28
N GLU A 231 -0.34 -0.20 -8.67
CA GLU A 231 -0.88 1.17 -8.69
C GLU A 231 -1.88 1.38 -9.83
N THR A 232 -1.55 0.90 -11.04
CA THR A 232 -2.48 1.06 -12.17
C THR A 232 -3.76 0.26 -11.97
N GLU A 233 -3.65 -0.96 -11.45
CA GLU A 233 -4.81 -1.79 -11.14
C GLU A 233 -5.65 -1.15 -10.02
N MET A 234 -5.03 -0.62 -8.97
CA MET A 234 -5.75 0.09 -7.91
C MET A 234 -6.47 1.34 -8.45
N ALA A 235 -5.83 2.13 -9.31
CA ALA A 235 -6.46 3.28 -9.95
C ALA A 235 -7.72 2.86 -10.73
N ARG A 236 -7.64 1.80 -11.50
CA ARG A 236 -8.78 1.26 -12.27
C ARG A 236 -9.92 0.79 -11.39
N LEU A 237 -9.63 0.11 -10.28
CA LEU A 237 -10.65 -0.30 -9.30
C LEU A 237 -11.44 0.88 -8.74
N GLY A 238 -10.82 2.05 -8.63
CA GLY A 238 -11.44 3.28 -8.14
C GLY A 238 -11.99 4.20 -9.24
N GLY A 239 -11.84 3.86 -10.52
CA GLY A 239 -12.15 4.79 -11.63
C GLY A 239 -11.22 6.01 -11.66
N ALA A 240 -10.07 5.93 -11.00
CA ALA A 240 -9.07 6.98 -10.83
C ALA A 240 -8.08 7.02 -12.02
N MET A 241 -7.36 8.13 -12.13
CA MET A 241 -6.28 8.26 -13.10
C MET A 241 -5.03 7.54 -12.61
N GLY A 242 -4.49 6.61 -13.42
CA GLY A 242 -3.20 5.96 -13.17
C GLY A 242 -2.09 6.60 -13.99
N ILE A 243 -0.96 6.91 -13.37
CA ILE A 243 0.28 7.36 -14.03
C ILE A 243 1.39 6.39 -13.65
N GLY A 244 2.02 5.80 -14.66
CA GLY A 244 3.19 4.94 -14.49
C GLY A 244 4.48 5.75 -14.53
N VAL A 245 5.45 5.41 -13.68
CA VAL A 245 6.80 5.96 -13.72
C VAL A 245 7.80 4.88 -14.13
N THR A 246 8.90 5.27 -14.79
CA THR A 246 9.97 4.34 -15.19
C THR A 246 11.15 4.32 -14.23
N THR A 247 11.01 4.99 -13.08
CA THR A 247 12.05 5.10 -12.05
C THR A 247 12.18 3.88 -11.14
N GLY A 248 11.24 2.95 -11.22
CA GLY A 248 11.18 1.78 -10.34
C GLY A 248 11.30 0.45 -11.09
N THR A 249 10.36 -0.46 -10.86
CA THR A 249 10.42 -1.86 -11.31
C THR A 249 10.08 -2.06 -12.78
N THR A 250 9.29 -1.16 -13.39
CA THR A 250 8.74 -1.32 -14.74
C THR A 250 9.41 -0.36 -15.71
N SER A 251 10.12 -0.90 -16.68
CA SER A 251 10.76 -0.13 -17.76
C SER A 251 9.74 0.43 -18.75
N ALA A 252 10.14 1.43 -19.54
CA ALA A 252 9.30 1.99 -20.61
C ALA A 252 8.82 0.93 -21.62
N ALA A 253 9.65 -0.07 -21.92
CA ALA A 253 9.29 -1.16 -22.82
C ALA A 253 8.21 -2.09 -22.21
N GLU A 254 8.32 -2.41 -20.92
CA GLU A 254 7.33 -3.20 -20.19
C GLU A 254 6.01 -2.44 -20.06
N TRP A 255 6.05 -1.13 -19.76
CA TRP A 255 4.84 -0.30 -19.78
C TRP A 255 4.14 -0.31 -21.14
N ALA A 256 4.90 -0.20 -22.23
CA ALA A 256 4.36 -0.25 -23.59
C ALA A 256 3.75 -1.62 -23.94
N ALA A 257 4.28 -2.69 -23.37
CA ALA A 257 3.81 -4.07 -23.56
C ALA A 257 2.65 -4.46 -22.63
N CYS A 258 2.25 -3.60 -21.67
CA CYS A 258 1.15 -3.89 -20.77
C CYS A 258 -0.16 -4.12 -21.54
N PRO A 259 -0.95 -5.12 -21.15
CA PRO A 259 -2.27 -5.34 -21.69
C PRO A 259 -3.19 -4.15 -21.35
N PRO A 260 -4.22 -3.89 -22.17
CA PRO A 260 -5.07 -2.68 -22.03
C PRO A 260 -5.62 -2.44 -20.62
N GLU A 261 -5.97 -3.51 -19.92
CA GLU A 261 -6.54 -3.48 -18.57
C GLU A 261 -5.53 -3.06 -17.49
N ARG A 262 -4.23 -3.05 -17.80
CA ARG A 262 -3.14 -2.64 -16.90
C ARG A 262 -2.35 -1.44 -17.41
N ARG A 263 -2.79 -0.81 -18.51
CA ARG A 263 -2.13 0.39 -18.99
C ARG A 263 -2.53 1.58 -18.16
N PRO A 264 -1.56 2.41 -17.71
CA PRO A 264 -1.86 3.69 -17.07
C PRO A 264 -2.35 4.70 -18.12
N HIS A 265 -2.93 5.79 -17.67
CA HIS A 265 -3.34 6.87 -18.56
C HIS A 265 -2.14 7.60 -19.18
N ARG A 266 -1.02 7.63 -18.46
CA ARG A 266 0.27 8.18 -18.92
C ARG A 266 1.43 7.38 -18.33
N VAL A 267 2.54 7.37 -19.05
CA VAL A 267 3.84 6.90 -18.54
C VAL A 267 4.81 8.06 -18.63
N ILE A 268 5.55 8.31 -17.56
CA ILE A 268 6.54 9.39 -17.45
C ILE A 268 7.89 8.82 -16.99
N ASP A 269 8.98 9.50 -17.34
CA ASP A 269 10.31 9.06 -16.96
C ASP A 269 10.65 9.41 -15.50
N GLY A 270 9.88 10.31 -14.88
CA GLY A 270 10.01 10.69 -13.49
C GLY A 270 9.05 11.80 -13.08
N LEU A 271 9.00 12.06 -11.78
CA LEU A 271 8.02 12.98 -11.19
C LEU A 271 8.13 14.44 -11.69
N GLY A 272 9.31 14.86 -12.18
CA GLY A 272 9.48 16.19 -12.75
C GLY A 272 8.58 16.49 -13.96
N GLU A 273 8.10 15.45 -14.65
CA GLU A 273 7.20 15.61 -15.81
C GLU A 273 5.73 15.85 -15.44
N ILE A 274 5.31 15.62 -14.19
CA ILE A 274 3.90 15.79 -13.75
C ILE A 274 3.40 17.20 -14.08
N ARG A 275 4.25 18.22 -13.92
CA ARG A 275 3.94 19.62 -14.24
C ARG A 275 3.56 19.82 -15.72
N THR A 276 4.18 19.07 -16.62
CA THR A 276 3.94 19.18 -18.06
C THR A 276 2.60 18.56 -18.48
N LEU A 277 2.01 17.76 -17.60
CA LEU A 277 0.71 17.14 -17.84
C LEU A 277 -0.47 18.06 -17.50
N GLY A 278 -0.22 19.24 -16.91
CA GLY A 278 -1.27 20.19 -16.49
C GLY A 278 -2.16 19.67 -15.36
N LEU A 279 -1.65 18.77 -14.54
CA LEU A 279 -2.35 18.17 -13.40
C LEU A 279 -2.10 18.94 -12.10
N VAL A 280 -1.04 19.73 -12.09
CA VAL A 280 -0.60 20.58 -10.97
C VAL A 280 -0.46 22.02 -11.45
#